data_6bfba8423ffd1820755bfa0da8b2b391
#
_entry.id   6bfba8423ffd1820755bfa0da8b2b391
#
_cell.length_a   1.000
_cell.length_b   1.000
_cell.length_c   1.000
_cell.angle_alpha   90.00
_cell.angle_beta   90.00
_cell.angle_gamma   90.00
#
_symmetry.space_group_name_H-M   'P 1'
#
loop_
_entity.id
_entity.type
_entity.pdbx_description
1 polymer ?
#
loop_
_entity_poly.entity_id
_entity_poly.type
_entity_poly.pdbx_seq_one_letter_code
_entity_poly.pdbx_strand_id
1 'polypeptide(L)'
;DAKKAVYNGKADCMIMDSGMLEQYSDDNKLHSVFLEKYDMVSFAVRHGNSMLLSVLNRTIKTMSVSKFSNAVYMYDSNLKKVTAKEFIRDNFWGFTVLVVSVFLIVLILILGLLRKARIAEKKAKEAQKQAENANSAKTDFLRHMSHDIRTPLNGIIGMINISERYYGNKEKLDECKAKVMESMDYLQSLLNNVLDIGRVESGTLQLEHKPFDLIAMLAKQISIVETNAKEYGISFEGGVSMSTFHHRYVIGSEEYLNRLLMNLAGNAVKYNRSGGKVILYFNEISSDDKTAVFEFVCSDTGLGMSKEFQKHAFESYAREGKETTNGYSGAGLGLSIVKDIVDMMNGTI
;
A
#
# COMPACT_ATOMS: atom_id res chain seq x y z
N ASP A 1 -51.19 52.38 -5.79
CA ASP A 1 -52.11 52.80 -6.87
C ASP A 1 -53.60 52.77 -6.54
N ALA A 2 -53.96 52.53 -5.27
CA ALA A 2 -55.31 52.58 -4.79
C ALA A 2 -55.95 54.02 -5.00
N LYS A 3 -55.12 55.09 -4.79
CA LYS A 3 -55.47 56.46 -5.05
C LYS A 3 -55.94 56.67 -6.49
N LYS A 4 -55.16 56.18 -7.48
CA LYS A 4 -55.54 56.31 -8.89
C LYS A 4 -56.83 55.56 -9.23
N ALA A 5 -57.13 54.47 -8.56
CA ALA A 5 -58.30 53.67 -8.76
C ALA A 5 -59.57 54.48 -8.28
N VAL A 6 -59.47 55.13 -7.12
CA VAL A 6 -60.55 55.97 -6.59
C VAL A 6 -60.75 57.24 -7.44
N TYR A 7 -59.63 57.89 -7.86
CA TYR A 7 -59.73 59.08 -8.74
C TYR A 7 -60.33 58.77 -10.10
N ASN A 8 -60.04 57.60 -10.65
CA ASN A 8 -60.54 57.24 -11.97
C ASN A 8 -61.92 56.53 -11.93
N GLY A 9 -62.53 56.46 -10.78
CA GLY A 9 -63.81 55.79 -10.60
C GLY A 9 -63.83 54.32 -10.74
N LYS A 10 -62.65 53.69 -10.61
CA LYS A 10 -62.45 52.21 -10.62
C LYS A 10 -62.65 51.59 -9.24
N ALA A 11 -62.65 52.42 -8.19
CA ALA A 11 -62.96 52.05 -6.81
C ALA A 11 -63.71 53.20 -6.14
N ASP A 12 -64.61 52.88 -5.26
CA ASP A 12 -65.47 53.90 -4.55
C ASP A 12 -64.75 54.42 -3.29
N CYS A 13 -63.84 53.62 -2.70
CA CYS A 13 -63.07 54.02 -1.51
C CYS A 13 -61.73 53.26 -1.46
N MET A 14 -60.83 53.74 -0.62
CA MET A 14 -59.63 53.08 -0.25
C MET A 14 -59.37 53.09 1.26
N ILE A 15 -58.72 52.11 1.79
CA ILE A 15 -58.32 52.09 3.17
C ILE A 15 -56.84 52.53 3.22
N MET A 16 -56.52 53.42 4.15
CA MET A 16 -55.18 53.92 4.33
C MET A 16 -54.83 54.05 5.82
N ASP A 17 -53.53 53.95 6.11
CA ASP A 17 -52.96 54.22 7.42
C ASP A 17 -53.10 55.72 7.76
N SER A 18 -53.31 56.04 9.05
CA SER A 18 -53.41 57.43 9.53
C SER A 18 -52.14 58.25 9.23
N GLY A 19 -50.94 57.62 9.20
CA GLY A 19 -49.71 58.30 8.80
C GLY A 19 -49.65 58.73 7.32
N MET A 20 -50.43 58.11 6.46
CA MET A 20 -50.57 58.52 5.06
C MET A 20 -51.60 59.59 4.85
N LEU A 21 -52.45 59.91 5.86
CA LEU A 21 -53.53 60.86 5.74
C LEU A 21 -53.01 62.27 5.55
N GLU A 22 -51.92 62.65 6.19
CA GLU A 22 -51.27 63.94 6.04
C GLU A 22 -50.85 64.21 4.57
N GLN A 23 -50.46 63.21 3.83
CA GLN A 23 -50.04 63.31 2.42
C GLN A 23 -51.27 63.59 1.50
N TYR A 24 -52.48 63.41 2.00
CA TYR A 24 -53.72 63.52 1.24
C TYR A 24 -54.72 64.55 1.84
N SER A 25 -54.34 65.23 2.95
CA SER A 25 -55.18 66.18 3.65
C SER A 25 -55.60 67.40 2.80
N ASP A 26 -54.74 67.76 1.83
CA ASP A 26 -55.03 68.93 0.95
C ASP A 26 -55.73 68.51 -0.34
N ASP A 27 -56.20 67.30 -0.47
CA ASP A 27 -56.83 66.80 -1.68
C ASP A 27 -58.35 66.98 -1.63
N ASN A 28 -58.87 68.12 -2.13
CA ASN A 28 -60.26 68.42 -2.15
C ASN A 28 -61.19 67.46 -2.89
N LYS A 29 -60.66 66.38 -3.42
CA LYS A 29 -61.40 65.33 -4.14
C LYS A 29 -61.68 64.09 -3.30
N LEU A 30 -61.08 63.99 -2.11
CA LEU A 30 -61.25 62.86 -1.23
C LEU A 30 -61.76 63.34 0.14
N HIS A 31 -62.66 62.59 0.74
CA HIS A 31 -63.08 62.77 2.11
C HIS A 31 -62.56 61.59 2.95
N SER A 32 -61.92 61.90 4.05
CA SER A 32 -61.49 60.91 4.99
C SER A 32 -62.50 60.67 6.09
N VAL A 33 -62.70 59.44 6.46
CA VAL A 33 -63.51 58.98 7.58
C VAL A 33 -62.66 58.26 8.57
N PHE A 34 -62.52 58.79 9.79
CA PHE A 34 -61.79 58.16 10.86
C PHE A 34 -62.69 57.13 11.55
N LEU A 35 -62.04 56.01 11.82
CA LEU A 35 -62.57 54.95 12.67
C LEU A 35 -62.28 55.30 14.13
N GLU A 36 -63.24 55.91 14.83
CA GLU A 36 -63.13 56.44 16.20
C GLU A 36 -62.53 55.35 17.24
N LYS A 37 -62.50 54.09 16.87
CA LYS A 37 -62.03 53.04 17.74
C LYS A 37 -60.66 52.46 17.37
N TYR A 38 -60.07 52.87 16.26
CA TYR A 38 -58.79 52.37 15.78
C TYR A 38 -58.02 53.54 15.17
N ASP A 39 -56.99 53.95 15.85
CA ASP A 39 -56.12 55.06 15.45
C ASP A 39 -55.33 54.84 14.15
N MET A 40 -55.54 53.74 13.45
CA MET A 40 -54.66 53.36 12.36
C MET A 40 -55.31 53.19 10.97
N VAL A 41 -56.57 53.15 10.86
CA VAL A 41 -57.22 52.89 9.55
C VAL A 41 -58.34 53.86 9.25
N SER A 42 -58.30 54.50 8.07
CA SER A 42 -59.30 55.40 7.60
C SER A 42 -59.79 55.02 6.19
N PHE A 43 -61.05 55.26 5.92
CA PHE A 43 -61.58 55.13 4.57
C PHE A 43 -61.63 56.50 3.89
N ALA A 44 -61.13 56.61 2.66
CA ALA A 44 -61.25 57.79 1.84
C ALA A 44 -62.27 57.52 0.74
N VAL A 45 -63.25 58.38 0.65
CA VAL A 45 -64.36 58.32 -0.33
C VAL A 45 -64.28 59.52 -1.26
N ARG A 46 -64.68 59.37 -2.51
CA ARG A 46 -64.68 60.46 -3.49
C ARG A 46 -65.57 61.62 -3.00
N HIS A 47 -65.06 62.83 -3.13
CA HIS A 47 -65.80 64.04 -2.74
C HIS A 47 -67.14 64.13 -3.49
N GLY A 48 -68.21 64.43 -2.76
CA GLY A 48 -69.58 64.51 -3.26
C GLY A 48 -70.41 63.22 -3.14
N ASN A 49 -69.79 62.07 -2.75
CA ASN A 49 -70.50 60.82 -2.50
C ASN A 49 -70.99 60.75 -1.05
N SER A 50 -71.86 61.63 -0.63
CA SER A 50 -72.41 61.76 0.73
C SER A 50 -73.21 60.53 1.17
N MET A 51 -73.81 59.82 0.22
CA MET A 51 -74.62 58.64 0.49
C MET A 51 -73.70 57.47 0.91
N LEU A 52 -72.60 57.19 0.16
CA LEU A 52 -71.63 56.15 0.49
C LEU A 52 -70.94 56.46 1.81
N LEU A 53 -70.60 57.74 2.05
CA LEU A 53 -70.01 58.20 3.30
C LEU A 53 -70.91 57.91 4.50
N SER A 54 -72.17 58.18 4.38
CA SER A 54 -73.17 57.95 5.43
C SER A 54 -73.36 56.43 5.71
N VAL A 55 -73.43 55.64 4.64
CA VAL A 55 -73.55 54.18 4.74
C VAL A 55 -72.26 53.55 5.43
N LEU A 56 -71.08 53.97 4.97
CA LEU A 56 -69.82 53.51 5.58
C LEU A 56 -69.74 53.89 7.05
N ASN A 57 -70.04 55.13 7.40
CA ASN A 57 -70.05 55.59 8.81
C ASN A 57 -71.03 54.78 9.66
N ARG A 58 -72.22 54.51 9.14
CA ARG A 58 -73.23 53.74 9.86
C ARG A 58 -72.79 52.27 10.02
N THR A 59 -72.21 51.64 8.97
CA THR A 59 -71.75 50.26 8.98
C THR A 59 -70.53 50.06 9.92
N ILE A 60 -69.60 51.03 9.89
CA ILE A 60 -68.41 50.99 10.77
C ILE A 60 -68.82 51.10 12.24
N LYS A 61 -69.80 52.02 12.55
CA LYS A 61 -70.30 52.13 13.92
C LYS A 61 -71.04 50.88 14.42
N THR A 62 -71.57 50.06 13.54
CA THR A 62 -72.29 48.82 13.90
C THR A 62 -71.39 47.55 13.82
N MET A 63 -70.17 47.62 13.24
CA MET A 63 -69.28 46.52 13.16
C MET A 63 -68.65 46.20 14.52
N SER A 64 -68.58 44.89 14.86
CA SER A 64 -67.85 44.48 16.06
C SER A 64 -66.32 44.56 15.81
N VAL A 65 -65.62 45.03 16.82
CA VAL A 65 -64.12 45.12 16.80
C VAL A 65 -63.40 43.86 16.29
N SER A 66 -63.90 42.69 16.69
CA SER A 66 -63.36 41.44 16.28
C SER A 66 -63.48 41.09 14.78
N LYS A 67 -64.65 41.48 14.19
CA LYS A 67 -64.83 41.25 12.74
C LYS A 67 -63.95 42.14 11.89
N PHE A 68 -63.76 43.38 12.32
CA PHE A 68 -62.86 44.31 11.63
C PHE A 68 -61.39 43.90 11.77
N SER A 69 -60.96 43.61 12.99
CA SER A 69 -59.62 43.17 13.25
C SER A 69 -59.23 41.89 12.45
N ASN A 70 -60.16 40.91 12.39
CA ASN A 70 -59.95 39.72 11.60
C ASN A 70 -59.85 40.00 10.09
N ALA A 71 -60.66 40.91 9.56
CA ALA A 71 -60.63 41.30 8.15
C ALA A 71 -59.30 42.00 7.80
N VAL A 72 -58.81 42.89 8.65
CA VAL A 72 -57.52 43.56 8.48
C VAL A 72 -56.39 42.58 8.57
N TYR A 73 -56.41 41.65 9.55
CA TYR A 73 -55.40 40.63 9.72
C TYR A 73 -55.28 39.65 8.51
N MET A 74 -56.50 39.24 8.01
CA MET A 74 -56.54 38.36 6.83
C MET A 74 -56.08 39.09 5.57
N TYR A 75 -56.28 40.37 5.45
CA TYR A 75 -55.77 41.18 4.35
C TYR A 75 -54.27 41.37 4.41
N ASP A 76 -53.71 41.70 5.57
CA ASP A 76 -52.29 41.91 5.80
C ASP A 76 -51.51 40.59 5.63
N SER A 77 -52.06 39.47 6.12
CA SER A 77 -51.44 38.16 5.95
C SER A 77 -51.34 37.67 4.50
N ASN A 78 -52.31 38.08 3.66
CA ASN A 78 -52.31 37.77 2.23
C ASN A 78 -51.39 38.70 1.41
N LEU A 79 -51.02 39.87 1.92
CA LEU A 79 -50.11 40.80 1.25
C LEU A 79 -48.64 40.48 1.49
N LYS A 80 -48.32 39.81 2.61
CA LYS A 80 -46.92 39.39 2.92
C LYS A 80 -46.54 38.04 2.31
N LYS A 81 -46.82 37.83 1.03
CA LYS A 81 -46.11 36.76 0.30
C LYS A 81 -44.70 37.23 0.03
N VAL A 82 -43.80 36.92 0.97
CA VAL A 82 -42.37 37.15 0.76
C VAL A 82 -41.93 36.37 -0.49
N THR A 83 -41.59 37.09 -1.53
CA THR A 83 -41.07 36.46 -2.74
C THR A 83 -39.68 35.91 -2.45
N ALA A 84 -39.27 34.85 -3.13
CA ALA A 84 -37.89 34.29 -3.00
C ALA A 84 -36.82 35.39 -3.20
N LYS A 85 -37.11 36.37 -4.07
CA LYS A 85 -36.23 37.52 -4.33
C LYS A 85 -36.08 38.44 -3.11
N GLU A 86 -37.17 38.71 -2.41
CA GLU A 86 -37.17 39.54 -1.19
C GLU A 86 -36.50 38.82 -0.04
N PHE A 87 -36.76 37.49 0.14
CA PHE A 87 -36.10 36.68 1.14
C PHE A 87 -34.58 36.66 0.94
N ILE A 88 -34.10 36.47 -0.30
CA ILE A 88 -32.67 36.48 -0.60
C ILE A 88 -32.07 37.86 -0.34
N ARG A 89 -32.75 38.94 -0.73
CA ARG A 89 -32.28 40.31 -0.49
C ARG A 89 -32.12 40.61 1.02
N ASP A 90 -33.14 40.24 1.80
CA ASP A 90 -33.17 40.53 3.24
C ASP A 90 -32.19 39.62 4.04
N ASN A 91 -31.88 38.44 3.50
CA ASN A 91 -30.92 37.51 4.09
C ASN A 91 -29.65 37.36 3.23
N PHE A 92 -29.26 38.37 2.47
CA PHE A 92 -28.18 38.32 1.49
C PHE A 92 -26.87 37.75 2.07
N TRP A 93 -26.44 38.22 3.22
CA TRP A 93 -25.22 37.75 3.88
C TRP A 93 -25.30 36.28 4.32
N GLY A 94 -26.42 35.85 4.89
CA GLY A 94 -26.65 34.46 5.28
C GLY A 94 -26.62 33.52 4.08
N PHE A 95 -27.27 33.91 2.97
CA PHE A 95 -27.26 33.13 1.73
C PHE A 95 -25.83 33.04 1.11
N THR A 96 -25.11 34.15 1.10
CA THR A 96 -23.72 34.19 0.59
C THR A 96 -22.82 33.29 1.42
N VAL A 97 -22.90 33.34 2.75
CA VAL A 97 -22.12 32.45 3.64
C VAL A 97 -22.46 30.97 3.38
N LEU A 98 -23.76 30.65 3.19
CA LEU A 98 -24.18 29.28 2.87
C LEU A 98 -23.57 28.79 1.56
N VAL A 99 -23.66 29.58 0.50
CA VAL A 99 -23.11 29.22 -0.82
C VAL A 99 -21.58 29.02 -0.75
N VAL A 100 -20.88 29.96 -0.09
CA VAL A 100 -19.41 29.85 0.08
C VAL A 100 -19.03 28.63 0.91
N SER A 101 -19.76 28.33 1.99
CA SER A 101 -19.48 27.15 2.83
C SER A 101 -19.70 25.86 2.06
N VAL A 102 -20.79 25.74 1.29
CA VAL A 102 -21.01 24.56 0.42
C VAL A 102 -19.90 24.44 -0.62
N PHE A 103 -19.48 25.53 -1.26
CA PHE A 103 -18.39 25.53 -2.21
C PHE A 103 -17.07 25.05 -1.57
N LEU A 104 -16.74 25.55 -0.38
CA LEU A 104 -15.54 25.11 0.35
C LEU A 104 -15.58 23.62 0.72
N ILE A 105 -16.74 23.12 1.18
CA ILE A 105 -16.90 21.70 1.47
C ILE A 105 -16.67 20.85 0.23
N VAL A 106 -17.29 21.23 -0.90
CA VAL A 106 -17.10 20.53 -2.18
C VAL A 106 -15.64 20.57 -2.62
N LEU A 107 -14.98 21.72 -2.49
CA LEU A 107 -13.57 21.88 -2.81
C LEU A 107 -12.68 20.96 -1.96
N ILE A 108 -12.92 20.89 -0.64
CA ILE A 108 -12.18 20.01 0.28
C ILE A 108 -12.40 18.54 -0.10
N LEU A 109 -13.63 18.14 -0.43
CA LEU A 109 -13.94 16.78 -0.88
C LEU A 109 -13.21 16.43 -2.18
N ILE A 110 -13.22 17.33 -3.16
CA ILE A 110 -12.49 17.12 -4.44
C ILE A 110 -10.99 16.99 -4.18
N LEU A 111 -10.39 17.87 -3.37
CA LEU A 111 -8.98 17.79 -3.02
C LEU A 111 -8.64 16.50 -2.28
N GLY A 112 -9.52 16.05 -1.39
CA GLY A 112 -9.40 14.77 -0.70
C GLY A 112 -9.41 13.57 -1.65
N LEU A 113 -10.34 13.55 -2.60
CA LEU A 113 -10.43 12.51 -3.64
C LEU A 113 -9.20 12.50 -4.55
N LEU A 114 -8.74 13.68 -4.99
CA LEU A 114 -7.54 13.80 -5.82
C LEU A 114 -6.28 13.32 -5.09
N ARG A 115 -6.15 13.62 -3.79
CA ARG A 115 -5.04 13.09 -2.97
C ARG A 115 -5.08 11.56 -2.86
N LYS A 116 -6.26 10.99 -2.58
CA LYS A 116 -6.44 9.52 -2.53
C LYS A 116 -6.10 8.87 -3.86
N ALA A 117 -6.57 9.44 -4.98
CA ALA A 117 -6.28 8.93 -6.32
C ALA A 117 -4.78 8.95 -6.63
N ARG A 118 -4.06 10.04 -6.31
CA ARG A 118 -2.61 10.13 -6.50
C ARG A 118 -1.83 9.11 -5.66
N ILE A 119 -2.24 8.90 -4.39
CA ILE A 119 -1.61 7.89 -3.52
C ILE A 119 -1.85 6.48 -4.06
N ALA A 120 -3.08 6.18 -4.52
CA ALA A 120 -3.41 4.90 -5.12
C ALA A 120 -2.61 4.66 -6.43
N GLU A 121 -2.51 5.67 -7.29
CA GLU A 121 -1.71 5.60 -8.53
C GLU A 121 -0.24 5.34 -8.22
N LYS A 122 0.34 6.06 -7.24
CA LYS A 122 1.74 5.86 -6.84
C LYS A 122 1.98 4.43 -6.34
N LYS A 123 1.10 3.92 -5.45
CA LYS A 123 1.19 2.54 -4.96
C LYS A 123 1.04 1.52 -6.09
N ALA A 124 0.13 1.74 -7.04
CA ALA A 124 -0.05 0.85 -8.18
C ALA A 124 1.20 0.82 -9.07
N LYS A 125 1.81 1.98 -9.37
CA LYS A 125 3.07 2.07 -10.13
C LYS A 125 4.25 1.39 -9.43
N GLU A 126 4.35 1.56 -8.10
CA GLU A 126 5.38 0.88 -7.29
C GLU A 126 5.19 -0.64 -7.33
N ALA A 127 3.97 -1.13 -7.13
CA ALA A 127 3.63 -2.56 -7.22
C ALA A 127 3.87 -3.13 -8.62
N GLN A 128 3.50 -2.40 -9.67
CA GLN A 128 3.76 -2.80 -11.06
C GLN A 128 5.27 -2.91 -11.31
N LYS A 129 6.06 -1.91 -10.89
CA LYS A 129 7.52 -1.93 -11.05
C LYS A 129 8.16 -3.10 -10.31
N GLN A 130 7.68 -3.41 -9.09
CA GLN A 130 8.16 -4.58 -8.34
C GLN A 130 7.82 -5.89 -9.07
N ALA A 131 6.59 -6.02 -9.59
CA ALA A 131 6.19 -7.20 -10.38
C ALA A 131 7.00 -7.34 -11.68
N GLU A 132 7.26 -6.25 -12.39
CA GLU A 132 8.10 -6.24 -13.60
C GLU A 132 9.54 -6.65 -13.27
N ASN A 133 10.12 -6.11 -12.19
CA ASN A 133 11.47 -6.49 -11.75
C ASN A 133 11.53 -7.98 -11.37
N ALA A 134 10.55 -8.49 -10.62
CA ALA A 134 10.48 -9.90 -10.25
C ALA A 134 10.34 -10.81 -11.50
N ASN A 135 9.51 -10.42 -12.46
CA ASN A 135 9.33 -11.18 -13.70
C ASN A 135 10.58 -11.15 -14.58
N SER A 136 11.28 -10.02 -14.64
CA SER A 136 12.56 -9.91 -15.34
C SER A 136 13.61 -10.81 -14.69
N ALA A 137 13.74 -10.76 -13.36
CA ALA A 137 14.67 -11.63 -12.61
C ALA A 137 14.35 -13.11 -12.85
N LYS A 138 13.07 -13.50 -12.87
CA LYS A 138 12.66 -14.88 -13.18
C LYS A 138 13.02 -15.30 -14.63
N THR A 139 12.85 -14.40 -15.60
CA THR A 139 13.22 -14.66 -16.98
C THR A 139 14.74 -14.82 -17.15
N ASP A 140 15.51 -13.93 -16.51
CA ASP A 140 16.95 -13.99 -16.51
C ASP A 140 17.47 -15.27 -15.82
N PHE A 141 16.81 -15.67 -14.73
CA PHE A 141 17.08 -16.92 -14.06
C PHE A 141 16.91 -18.13 -15.00
N LEU A 142 15.76 -18.26 -15.67
CA LEU A 142 15.50 -19.36 -16.60
C LEU A 142 16.53 -19.40 -17.72
N ARG A 143 16.96 -18.24 -18.22
CA ARG A 143 18.01 -18.14 -19.23
C ARG A 143 19.36 -18.65 -18.71
N HIS A 144 19.76 -18.21 -17.50
CA HIS A 144 21.01 -18.66 -16.87
C HIS A 144 20.95 -20.15 -16.52
N MET A 145 19.82 -20.61 -15.96
CA MET A 145 19.64 -22.04 -15.68
C MET A 145 19.77 -22.92 -16.93
N SER A 146 19.19 -22.48 -18.05
CA SER A 146 19.35 -23.21 -19.32
C SER A 146 20.81 -23.28 -19.75
N HIS A 147 21.58 -22.21 -19.54
CA HIS A 147 23.02 -22.20 -19.81
C HIS A 147 23.78 -23.10 -18.84
N ASP A 148 23.51 -22.98 -17.54
CA ASP A 148 24.22 -23.71 -16.47
C ASP A 148 23.91 -25.21 -16.49
N ILE A 149 22.76 -25.64 -17.00
CA ILE A 149 22.41 -27.03 -17.29
C ILE A 149 23.14 -27.52 -18.56
N ARG A 150 23.20 -26.69 -19.61
CA ARG A 150 23.81 -27.07 -20.88
C ARG A 150 25.32 -27.33 -20.77
N THR A 151 26.02 -26.53 -19.95
CA THR A 151 27.47 -26.61 -19.80
C THR A 151 27.92 -27.97 -19.27
N PRO A 152 27.47 -28.47 -18.10
CA PRO A 152 27.85 -29.82 -17.62
C PRO A 152 27.33 -30.93 -18.52
N LEU A 153 26.12 -30.76 -19.13
CA LEU A 153 25.61 -31.76 -20.08
C LEU A 153 26.51 -31.91 -21.29
N ASN A 154 26.98 -30.79 -21.88
CA ASN A 154 27.93 -30.82 -22.97
C ASN A 154 29.29 -31.39 -22.52
N GLY A 155 29.71 -31.11 -21.27
CA GLY A 155 30.90 -31.72 -20.65
C GLY A 155 30.80 -33.24 -20.56
N ILE A 156 29.66 -33.77 -20.09
CA ILE A 156 29.39 -35.21 -20.02
C ILE A 156 29.45 -35.82 -21.40
N ILE A 157 28.72 -35.26 -22.38
CA ILE A 157 28.70 -35.76 -23.76
C ILE A 157 30.14 -35.73 -24.35
N GLY A 158 30.86 -34.63 -24.13
CA GLY A 158 32.26 -34.50 -24.60
C GLY A 158 33.18 -35.54 -24.02
N MET A 159 33.10 -35.78 -22.70
CA MET A 159 33.93 -36.79 -22.03
C MET A 159 33.60 -38.22 -22.46
N ILE A 160 32.31 -38.53 -22.70
CA ILE A 160 31.89 -39.81 -23.26
C ILE A 160 32.51 -40.01 -24.66
N ASN A 161 32.40 -39.03 -25.54
CA ASN A 161 32.96 -39.10 -26.92
C ASN A 161 34.49 -39.21 -26.89
N ILE A 162 35.16 -38.56 -25.91
CA ILE A 162 36.61 -38.67 -25.73
C ILE A 162 36.95 -40.07 -25.22
N SER A 163 36.22 -40.64 -24.28
CA SER A 163 36.45 -41.95 -23.72
C SER A 163 36.44 -43.07 -24.77
N GLU A 164 35.54 -42.94 -25.78
CA GLU A 164 35.48 -43.88 -26.91
C GLU A 164 36.80 -43.92 -27.72
N ARG A 165 37.50 -42.77 -27.84
CA ARG A 165 38.76 -42.67 -28.59
C ARG A 165 39.94 -43.21 -27.84
N TYR A 166 39.88 -43.30 -26.51
CA TYR A 166 40.93 -43.78 -25.63
C TYR A 166 40.66 -45.21 -25.11
N TYR A 167 39.88 -46.00 -25.85
CA TYR A 167 39.59 -47.38 -25.55
C TYR A 167 40.89 -48.16 -25.39
N GLY A 168 41.12 -48.73 -24.17
CA GLY A 168 42.37 -49.43 -23.80
C GLY A 168 43.38 -48.61 -22.97
N ASN A 169 43.20 -47.28 -22.87
CA ASN A 169 44.01 -46.46 -21.96
C ASN A 169 43.25 -46.20 -20.64
N LYS A 170 43.56 -47.03 -19.62
CA LYS A 170 42.83 -47.02 -18.34
C LYS A 170 42.90 -45.65 -17.64
N GLU A 171 44.09 -45.01 -17.63
CA GLU A 171 44.30 -43.73 -16.97
C GLU A 171 43.40 -42.60 -17.58
N LYS A 172 43.35 -42.56 -18.92
CA LYS A 172 42.48 -41.61 -19.62
C LYS A 172 40.99 -41.89 -19.44
N LEU A 173 40.61 -43.17 -19.37
CA LEU A 173 39.22 -43.56 -19.09
C LEU A 173 38.83 -43.19 -17.65
N ASP A 174 39.71 -43.38 -16.67
CA ASP A 174 39.46 -43.00 -15.28
C ASP A 174 39.35 -41.45 -15.15
N GLU A 175 40.19 -40.69 -15.86
CA GLU A 175 40.07 -39.22 -15.93
C GLU A 175 38.73 -38.77 -16.54
N CYS A 176 38.32 -39.35 -17.65
CA CYS A 176 37.03 -39.05 -18.28
C CYS A 176 35.87 -39.39 -17.34
N LYS A 177 35.92 -40.56 -16.68
CA LYS A 177 34.90 -40.98 -15.72
C LYS A 177 34.80 -40.02 -14.54
N ALA A 178 35.92 -39.57 -13.97
CA ALA A 178 35.93 -38.60 -12.88
C ALA A 178 35.25 -37.29 -13.28
N LYS A 179 35.57 -36.76 -14.47
CA LYS A 179 34.94 -35.51 -14.98
C LYS A 179 33.46 -35.67 -15.29
N VAL A 180 33.02 -36.84 -15.76
CA VAL A 180 31.61 -37.16 -15.94
C VAL A 180 30.87 -37.13 -14.61
N MET A 181 31.44 -37.82 -13.58
CA MET A 181 30.84 -37.84 -12.25
C MET A 181 30.77 -36.45 -11.63
N GLU A 182 31.82 -35.64 -11.70
CA GLU A 182 31.85 -34.27 -11.26
C GLU A 182 30.72 -33.42 -11.92
N SER A 183 30.58 -33.56 -13.24
CA SER A 183 29.53 -32.87 -14.00
C SER A 183 28.11 -33.33 -13.62
N MET A 184 27.94 -34.63 -13.33
CA MET A 184 26.65 -35.18 -12.86
C MET A 184 26.29 -34.68 -11.47
N ASP A 185 27.24 -34.66 -10.54
CA ASP A 185 27.04 -34.17 -9.16
C ASP A 185 26.65 -32.68 -9.19
N TYR A 186 27.31 -31.89 -10.06
CA TYR A 186 26.97 -30.51 -10.25
C TYR A 186 25.55 -30.31 -10.82
N LEU A 187 25.17 -31.11 -11.85
CA LEU A 187 23.83 -31.06 -12.44
C LEU A 187 22.77 -31.46 -11.42
N GLN A 188 23.02 -32.48 -10.60
CA GLN A 188 22.10 -32.91 -9.53
C GLN A 188 21.93 -31.81 -8.49
N SER A 189 22.99 -31.12 -8.11
CA SER A 189 22.92 -29.98 -7.19
C SER A 189 22.09 -28.83 -7.77
N LEU A 190 22.26 -28.48 -9.05
CA LEU A 190 21.45 -27.48 -9.73
C LEU A 190 19.96 -27.86 -9.74
N LEU A 191 19.65 -29.11 -10.09
CA LEU A 191 18.27 -29.59 -10.13
C LEU A 191 17.60 -29.51 -8.75
N ASN A 192 18.29 -29.95 -7.71
CA ASN A 192 17.79 -29.86 -6.34
C ASN A 192 17.55 -28.41 -5.93
N ASN A 193 18.41 -27.48 -6.30
CA ASN A 193 18.21 -26.05 -6.04
C ASN A 193 16.96 -25.49 -6.71
N VAL A 194 16.67 -25.89 -7.96
CA VAL A 194 15.44 -25.47 -8.67
C VAL A 194 14.18 -26.04 -8.04
N LEU A 195 14.23 -27.33 -7.65
CA LEU A 195 13.08 -27.98 -7.01
C LEU A 195 12.73 -27.32 -5.68
N ASP A 196 13.72 -26.89 -4.91
CA ASP A 196 13.45 -26.25 -3.63
C ASP A 196 12.89 -24.84 -3.77
N ILE A 197 13.33 -24.07 -4.76
CA ILE A 197 12.67 -22.79 -5.05
C ILE A 197 11.21 -23.01 -5.36
N GLY A 198 10.88 -24.00 -6.21
CA GLY A 198 9.48 -24.34 -6.49
C GLY A 198 8.70 -24.70 -5.22
N ARG A 199 9.35 -25.38 -4.26
CA ARG A 199 8.73 -25.73 -2.95
C ARG A 199 8.57 -24.50 -2.04
N VAL A 200 9.56 -23.60 -2.02
CA VAL A 200 9.50 -22.35 -1.26
C VAL A 200 8.43 -21.42 -1.85
N GLU A 201 8.46 -21.17 -3.17
CA GLU A 201 7.46 -20.30 -3.85
C GLU A 201 6.02 -20.83 -3.69
N SER A 202 5.84 -22.16 -3.67
CA SER A 202 4.52 -22.77 -3.44
C SER A 202 4.11 -22.87 -1.98
N GLY A 203 4.98 -22.51 -1.04
CA GLY A 203 4.74 -22.67 0.41
C GLY A 203 4.61 -24.13 0.86
N THR A 204 5.07 -25.08 0.05
CA THR A 204 4.97 -26.52 0.33
C THR A 204 6.21 -27.09 1.02
N LEU A 205 7.24 -26.26 1.22
CA LEU A 205 8.45 -26.68 1.92
C LEU A 205 8.11 -26.91 3.40
N GLN A 206 8.34 -28.14 3.88
CA GLN A 206 8.12 -28.50 5.28
C GLN A 206 9.44 -28.98 5.88
N LEU A 207 9.83 -28.39 7.01
CA LEU A 207 10.96 -28.87 7.78
C LEU A 207 10.59 -30.19 8.47
N GLU A 208 11.43 -31.19 8.29
CA GLU A 208 11.32 -32.39 9.09
C GLU A 208 11.69 -32.12 10.55
N HIS A 209 10.98 -32.73 11.48
CA HIS A 209 11.27 -32.67 12.91
C HIS A 209 11.71 -34.04 13.39
N LYS A 210 12.95 -34.39 13.10
CA LYS A 210 13.56 -35.68 13.51
C LYS A 210 14.73 -35.46 14.47
N PRO A 211 14.94 -36.36 15.42
CA PRO A 211 16.13 -36.31 16.27
C PRO A 211 17.38 -36.67 15.46
N PHE A 212 18.43 -35.88 15.61
CA PHE A 212 19.75 -36.18 15.00
C PHE A 212 20.90 -35.70 15.89
N ASP A 213 22.11 -36.22 15.62
CA ASP A 213 23.36 -35.84 16.29
C ASP A 213 23.95 -34.60 15.60
N LEU A 214 23.66 -33.41 16.17
CA LEU A 214 24.11 -32.12 15.63
C LEU A 214 25.64 -32.06 15.53
N ILE A 215 26.38 -32.55 16.55
CA ILE A 215 27.84 -32.50 16.58
C ILE A 215 28.44 -33.40 15.49
N ALA A 216 27.90 -34.61 15.32
CA ALA A 216 28.36 -35.51 14.27
C ALA A 216 28.09 -34.93 12.87
N MET A 217 26.94 -34.32 12.67
CA MET A 217 26.58 -33.62 11.43
C MET A 217 27.54 -32.46 11.15
N LEU A 218 27.78 -31.57 12.13
CA LEU A 218 28.69 -30.43 11.97
C LEU A 218 30.12 -30.88 11.68
N ALA A 219 30.64 -31.90 12.40
CA ALA A 219 31.96 -32.43 12.16
C ALA A 219 32.15 -32.98 10.73
N LYS A 220 31.12 -33.66 10.20
CA LYS A 220 31.09 -34.12 8.81
C LYS A 220 31.15 -32.96 7.82
N GLN A 221 30.34 -31.90 8.04
CA GLN A 221 30.34 -30.74 7.16
C GLN A 221 31.65 -29.96 7.20
N ILE A 222 32.24 -29.78 8.37
CA ILE A 222 33.56 -29.16 8.54
C ILE A 222 34.61 -29.90 7.71
N SER A 223 34.66 -31.25 7.80
CA SER A 223 35.62 -32.07 7.04
C SER A 223 35.43 -31.92 5.52
N ILE A 224 34.20 -31.82 5.03
CA ILE A 224 33.92 -31.59 3.61
C ILE A 224 34.43 -30.21 3.18
N VAL A 225 34.13 -29.17 3.96
CA VAL A 225 34.54 -27.79 3.64
C VAL A 225 36.07 -27.64 3.71
N GLU A 226 36.72 -28.25 4.68
CA GLU A 226 38.19 -28.27 4.81
C GLU A 226 38.85 -28.92 3.57
N THR A 227 38.32 -30.06 3.13
CA THR A 227 38.81 -30.77 1.94
C THR A 227 38.66 -29.88 0.70
N ASN A 228 37.49 -29.29 0.50
CA ASN A 228 37.25 -28.39 -0.62
C ASN A 228 38.16 -27.16 -0.57
N ALA A 229 38.30 -26.51 0.59
CA ALA A 229 39.17 -25.35 0.75
C ALA A 229 40.64 -25.68 0.37
N LYS A 230 41.11 -26.84 0.79
CA LYS A 230 42.48 -27.34 0.46
C LYS A 230 42.66 -27.52 -1.05
N GLU A 231 41.68 -28.07 -1.75
CA GLU A 231 41.73 -28.22 -3.21
C GLU A 231 41.89 -26.91 -3.95
N TYR A 232 41.28 -25.82 -3.42
CA TYR A 232 41.38 -24.49 -3.97
C TYR A 232 42.55 -23.65 -3.40
N GLY A 233 43.43 -24.25 -2.59
CA GLY A 233 44.56 -23.54 -1.98
C GLY A 233 44.16 -22.48 -0.97
N ILE A 234 43.02 -22.68 -0.30
CA ILE A 234 42.46 -21.79 0.71
C ILE A 234 42.75 -22.37 2.10
N SER A 235 43.21 -21.53 3.01
CA SER A 235 43.43 -21.94 4.40
C SER A 235 42.08 -22.04 5.11
N PHE A 236 41.88 -23.12 5.85
CA PHE A 236 40.66 -23.36 6.60
C PHE A 236 40.94 -23.34 8.10
N GLU A 237 40.07 -22.66 8.85
CA GLU A 237 40.05 -22.68 10.30
C GLU A 237 38.60 -22.88 10.76
N GLY A 238 38.33 -23.88 11.53
CA GLY A 238 36.97 -24.13 12.00
C GLY A 238 36.89 -25.32 12.93
N GLY A 239 35.84 -25.39 13.67
CA GLY A 239 35.60 -26.46 14.61
C GLY A 239 34.33 -26.24 15.42
N VAL A 240 33.90 -27.30 16.08
CA VAL A 240 32.84 -27.27 17.07
C VAL A 240 33.50 -27.09 18.43
N SER A 241 33.22 -25.97 19.10
CA SER A 241 33.72 -25.75 20.46
C SER A 241 32.90 -26.59 21.44
N MET A 242 33.43 -27.75 21.81
CA MET A 242 32.76 -28.64 22.76
C MET A 242 32.46 -27.99 24.11
N SER A 243 33.13 -26.89 24.45
CA SER A 243 32.91 -26.16 25.69
C SER A 243 31.66 -25.31 25.68
N THR A 244 31.13 -24.98 24.48
CA THR A 244 29.94 -24.12 24.31
C THR A 244 28.70 -24.93 23.95
N PHE A 245 28.82 -26.21 23.62
CA PHE A 245 27.69 -27.07 23.26
C PHE A 245 27.21 -27.88 24.47
N HIS A 246 25.96 -27.68 24.83
CA HIS A 246 25.26 -28.42 25.89
C HIS A 246 24.34 -29.50 25.32
N HIS A 247 23.84 -29.30 24.08
CA HIS A 247 22.92 -30.20 23.41
C HIS A 247 23.52 -30.83 22.18
N ARG A 248 23.92 -32.12 22.32
CA ARG A 248 24.44 -32.92 21.22
C ARG A 248 23.34 -33.40 20.27
N TYR A 249 22.20 -33.82 20.83
CA TYR A 249 21.06 -34.30 20.08
C TYR A 249 19.98 -33.26 20.06
N VAL A 250 19.46 -32.92 18.87
CA VAL A 250 18.42 -31.94 18.66
C VAL A 250 17.32 -32.51 17.77
N ILE A 251 16.10 -31.94 17.88
CA ILE A 251 15.00 -32.26 17.00
C ILE A 251 14.91 -31.14 15.96
N GLY A 252 15.01 -31.49 14.69
CA GLY A 252 14.97 -30.55 13.60
C GLY A 252 15.13 -31.22 12.24
N SER A 253 15.46 -30.46 11.22
CA SER A 253 15.73 -30.97 9.88
C SER A 253 17.24 -30.95 9.59
N GLU A 254 17.86 -32.13 9.74
CA GLU A 254 19.28 -32.32 9.43
C GLU A 254 19.58 -31.94 7.98
N GLU A 255 18.73 -32.32 7.04
CA GLU A 255 18.89 -32.05 5.61
C GLU A 255 18.99 -30.57 5.31
N TYR A 256 18.01 -29.75 5.81
CA TYR A 256 18.00 -28.32 5.56
C TYR A 256 19.10 -27.57 6.30
N LEU A 257 19.48 -28.03 7.48
CA LEU A 257 20.64 -27.48 8.19
C LEU A 257 21.96 -27.74 7.44
N ASN A 258 22.16 -28.96 6.96
CA ASN A 258 23.31 -29.30 6.11
C ASN A 258 23.35 -28.42 4.86
N ARG A 259 22.21 -28.19 4.24
CA ARG A 259 22.07 -27.38 3.04
C ARG A 259 22.40 -25.91 3.29
N LEU A 260 21.89 -25.34 4.39
CA LEU A 260 22.23 -23.99 4.84
C LEU A 260 23.73 -23.83 4.99
N LEU A 261 24.34 -24.74 5.73
CA LEU A 261 25.79 -24.72 6.00
C LEU A 261 26.61 -24.82 4.72
N MET A 262 26.24 -25.74 3.83
CA MET A 262 26.96 -25.95 2.57
C MET A 262 26.81 -24.79 1.60
N ASN A 263 25.66 -24.11 1.57
CA ASN A 263 25.48 -22.91 0.76
C ASN A 263 26.38 -21.77 1.25
N LEU A 264 26.46 -21.54 2.55
CA LEU A 264 27.29 -20.47 3.11
C LEU A 264 28.78 -20.78 2.97
N ALA A 265 29.20 -21.96 3.44
CA ALA A 265 30.60 -22.37 3.40
C ALA A 265 31.09 -22.59 1.96
N GLY A 266 30.24 -23.14 1.08
CA GLY A 266 30.55 -23.28 -0.34
C GLY A 266 30.77 -21.95 -1.03
N ASN A 267 29.96 -20.92 -0.71
CA ASN A 267 30.19 -19.58 -1.20
C ASN A 267 31.49 -18.97 -0.67
N ALA A 268 31.80 -19.16 0.60
CA ALA A 268 33.06 -18.69 1.21
C ALA A 268 34.32 -19.29 0.55
N VAL A 269 34.24 -20.54 0.12
CA VAL A 269 35.34 -21.17 -0.66
C VAL A 269 35.32 -20.68 -2.11
N LYS A 270 34.18 -20.72 -2.77
CA LYS A 270 34.01 -20.40 -4.20
C LYS A 270 34.40 -18.97 -4.55
N TYR A 271 34.02 -18.00 -3.73
CA TYR A 271 34.29 -16.58 -3.95
C TYR A 271 35.53 -16.07 -3.21
N ASN A 272 36.38 -16.99 -2.75
CA ASN A 272 37.65 -16.64 -2.11
C ASN A 272 38.75 -16.42 -3.14
N ARG A 273 39.88 -15.90 -2.65
CA ARG A 273 41.10 -15.70 -3.41
C ARG A 273 42.06 -16.91 -3.13
N SER A 274 42.92 -17.25 -4.10
CA SER A 274 43.98 -18.18 -3.85
C SER A 274 44.87 -17.68 -2.71
N GLY A 275 45.18 -18.58 -1.75
CA GLY A 275 45.87 -18.18 -0.51
C GLY A 275 45.01 -17.44 0.52
N GLY A 276 43.73 -17.32 0.28
CA GLY A 276 42.78 -16.75 1.25
C GLY A 276 42.45 -17.68 2.41
N LYS A 277 41.49 -17.27 3.24
CA LYS A 277 41.11 -18.01 4.45
C LYS A 277 39.59 -18.10 4.55
N VAL A 278 39.09 -19.22 5.05
CA VAL A 278 37.71 -19.45 5.48
C VAL A 278 37.68 -19.85 6.93
N ILE A 279 36.80 -19.27 7.72
CA ILE A 279 36.66 -19.52 9.15
C ILE A 279 35.23 -19.92 9.43
N LEU A 280 35.01 -21.06 10.10
CA LEU A 280 33.72 -21.58 10.51
C LEU A 280 33.67 -21.80 12.01
N TYR A 281 32.74 -21.15 12.69
CA TYR A 281 32.48 -21.39 14.11
C TYR A 281 31.01 -21.71 14.34
N PHE A 282 30.82 -22.59 15.34
CA PHE A 282 29.48 -23.00 15.79
C PHE A 282 29.41 -22.82 17.30
N ASN A 283 28.41 -22.12 17.78
CA ASN A 283 28.17 -21.87 19.19
C ASN A 283 26.73 -22.17 19.56
N GLU A 284 26.50 -22.74 20.72
CA GLU A 284 25.20 -22.72 21.37
C GLU A 284 25.12 -21.45 22.23
N ILE A 285 24.19 -20.51 21.86
CA ILE A 285 24.10 -19.19 22.52
C ILE A 285 23.26 -19.29 23.77
N SER A 286 22.13 -19.99 23.66
CA SER A 286 21.17 -20.13 24.77
C SER A 286 20.30 -21.36 24.56
N SER A 287 19.75 -21.87 25.65
CA SER A 287 18.77 -22.96 25.62
C SER A 287 17.78 -22.82 26.75
N ASP A 288 16.58 -23.36 26.54
CA ASP A 288 15.56 -23.58 27.53
C ASP A 288 15.11 -25.07 27.51
N ASP A 289 14.07 -25.43 28.26
CA ASP A 289 13.58 -26.81 28.35
C ASP A 289 13.05 -27.38 27.02
N LYS A 290 12.83 -26.54 25.99
CA LYS A 290 12.19 -26.92 24.73
C LYS A 290 13.01 -26.56 23.51
N THR A 291 13.78 -25.49 23.55
CA THR A 291 14.50 -24.92 22.42
C THR A 291 15.93 -24.60 22.76
N ALA A 292 16.82 -24.73 21.77
CA ALA A 292 18.20 -24.26 21.85
C ALA A 292 18.50 -23.36 20.65
N VAL A 293 19.23 -22.28 20.88
CA VAL A 293 19.65 -21.32 19.87
C VAL A 293 21.11 -21.56 19.55
N PHE A 294 21.38 -21.84 18.29
CA PHE A 294 22.72 -22.05 17.77
C PHE A 294 23.12 -20.91 16.85
N GLU A 295 24.33 -20.42 16.98
CA GLU A 295 24.95 -19.45 16.11
C GLU A 295 25.92 -20.16 15.15
N PHE A 296 25.79 -19.86 13.88
CA PHE A 296 26.70 -20.25 12.84
C PHE A 296 27.42 -19.04 12.27
N VAL A 297 28.75 -18.99 12.37
CA VAL A 297 29.56 -17.89 11.84
C VAL A 297 30.44 -18.43 10.73
N CYS A 298 30.25 -17.87 9.52
CA CYS A 298 31.08 -18.12 8.36
C CYS A 298 31.78 -16.83 7.96
N SER A 299 33.08 -16.76 8.00
CA SER A 299 33.89 -15.61 7.62
C SER A 299 34.89 -15.99 6.54
N ASP A 300 35.07 -15.17 5.53
CA ASP A 300 36.02 -15.38 4.45
C ASP A 300 36.84 -14.11 4.15
N THR A 301 37.98 -14.29 3.48
CA THR A 301 38.83 -13.19 3.00
C THR A 301 38.73 -13.00 1.49
N GLY A 302 37.60 -13.37 0.92
CA GLY A 302 37.36 -13.41 -0.51
C GLY A 302 37.15 -12.04 -1.18
N LEU A 303 36.38 -12.06 -2.26
CA LEU A 303 36.11 -10.88 -3.07
C LEU A 303 35.21 -9.85 -2.37
N GLY A 304 34.48 -10.30 -1.33
CA GLY A 304 33.49 -9.49 -0.63
C GLY A 304 32.30 -9.09 -1.52
N MET A 305 31.39 -8.34 -0.96
CA MET A 305 30.18 -7.83 -1.61
C MET A 305 30.14 -6.30 -1.56
N SER A 306 29.72 -5.65 -2.64
CA SER A 306 29.48 -4.20 -2.63
C SER A 306 28.35 -3.83 -1.67
N LYS A 307 28.37 -2.63 -1.14
CA LYS A 307 27.30 -2.11 -0.26
C LYS A 307 25.93 -2.13 -0.92
N GLU A 308 25.89 -1.99 -2.24
CA GLU A 308 24.67 -2.04 -3.04
C GLU A 308 24.14 -3.49 -3.09
N PHE A 309 25.01 -4.46 -3.41
CA PHE A 309 24.63 -5.86 -3.48
C PHE A 309 24.22 -6.43 -2.13
N GLN A 310 24.88 -6.04 -1.03
CA GLN A 310 24.54 -6.49 0.33
C GLN A 310 23.05 -6.28 0.68
N LYS A 311 22.41 -5.22 0.14
CA LYS A 311 20.99 -4.93 0.40
C LYS A 311 20.05 -5.97 -0.23
N HIS A 312 20.52 -6.65 -1.28
CA HIS A 312 19.74 -7.57 -2.10
C HIS A 312 20.33 -8.97 -2.16
N ALA A 313 21.41 -9.23 -1.41
CA ALA A 313 22.16 -10.48 -1.48
C ALA A 313 21.33 -11.74 -1.15
N PHE A 314 20.27 -11.57 -0.35
CA PHE A 314 19.33 -12.63 0.02
C PHE A 314 18.08 -12.68 -0.85
N GLU A 315 17.95 -11.80 -1.84
CA GLU A 315 16.85 -11.88 -2.81
C GLU A 315 17.11 -13.03 -3.80
N SER A 316 16.06 -13.72 -4.21
CA SER A 316 16.15 -14.78 -5.19
C SER A 316 16.74 -14.26 -6.50
N TYR A 317 17.68 -15.00 -7.08
CA TYR A 317 18.35 -14.68 -8.36
C TYR A 317 19.35 -13.52 -8.30
N ALA A 318 19.64 -12.97 -7.11
CA ALA A 318 20.58 -11.88 -6.94
C ALA A 318 22.02 -12.31 -7.28
N ARG A 319 22.71 -11.52 -8.10
CA ARG A 319 24.11 -11.77 -8.53
C ARG A 319 24.85 -10.45 -8.69
N GLU A 320 26.11 -10.40 -8.28
CA GLU A 320 26.94 -9.19 -8.37
C GLU A 320 27.73 -9.07 -9.68
N GLY A 321 27.54 -9.97 -10.64
CA GLY A 321 28.20 -9.87 -11.96
C GLY A 321 29.72 -10.12 -11.96
N LYS A 322 30.31 -10.50 -10.83
CA LYS A 322 31.75 -10.82 -10.75
C LYS A 322 31.99 -12.23 -11.27
N GLU A 323 32.88 -12.34 -12.25
CA GLU A 323 33.36 -13.64 -12.70
C GLU A 323 34.19 -14.30 -11.58
N THR A 324 33.85 -15.54 -11.26
CA THR A 324 34.62 -16.34 -10.30
C THR A 324 35.93 -16.75 -10.94
N THR A 325 36.98 -16.87 -10.13
CA THR A 325 38.33 -17.29 -10.54
C THR A 325 38.34 -18.61 -11.32
N ASN A 326 37.30 -19.41 -11.21
CA ASN A 326 37.18 -20.77 -11.79
C ASN A 326 36.07 -20.90 -12.85
N GLY A 327 35.52 -19.79 -13.37
CA GLY A 327 34.54 -19.82 -14.47
C GLY A 327 33.15 -20.39 -14.10
N TYR A 328 32.92 -20.86 -12.88
CA TYR A 328 31.66 -21.39 -12.42
C TYR A 328 30.72 -20.24 -11.94
N SER A 329 29.75 -19.93 -12.75
CA SER A 329 28.70 -19.01 -12.43
C SER A 329 27.67 -19.71 -11.51
N GLY A 330 27.34 -19.13 -10.36
CA GLY A 330 26.27 -19.68 -9.50
C GLY A 330 24.89 -19.18 -9.93
N ALA A 331 23.85 -19.97 -9.68
CA ALA A 331 22.47 -19.64 -10.03
C ALA A 331 21.87 -18.44 -9.26
N GLY A 332 22.57 -17.85 -8.28
CA GLY A 332 22.06 -16.74 -7.45
C GLY A 332 20.99 -17.17 -6.44
N LEU A 333 20.96 -18.44 -6.08
CA LEU A 333 19.91 -19.06 -5.27
C LEU A 333 20.37 -19.46 -3.87
N GLY A 334 21.68 -19.63 -3.68
CA GLY A 334 22.21 -20.18 -2.44
C GLY A 334 21.87 -19.34 -1.22
N LEU A 335 22.02 -18.01 -1.30
CA LEU A 335 21.73 -17.12 -0.17
C LEU A 335 20.22 -16.93 0.08
N SER A 336 19.39 -16.91 -0.96
CA SER A 336 17.93 -16.86 -0.76
C SER A 336 17.42 -18.12 -0.09
N ILE A 337 17.88 -19.30 -0.51
CA ILE A 337 17.56 -20.58 0.16
C ILE A 337 18.01 -20.57 1.63
N VAL A 338 19.20 -20.02 1.92
CA VAL A 338 19.66 -19.85 3.30
C VAL A 338 18.69 -18.99 4.10
N LYS A 339 18.28 -17.85 3.56
CA LYS A 339 17.32 -16.95 4.20
C LYS A 339 15.98 -17.64 4.48
N ASP A 340 15.44 -18.35 3.50
CA ASP A 340 14.18 -19.08 3.65
C ASP A 340 14.25 -20.15 4.73
N ILE A 341 15.35 -20.93 4.76
CA ILE A 341 15.57 -21.97 5.79
C ILE A 341 15.67 -21.33 7.18
N VAL A 342 16.43 -20.24 7.32
CA VAL A 342 16.59 -19.52 8.60
C VAL A 342 15.24 -18.97 9.07
N ASP A 343 14.46 -18.36 8.18
CA ASP A 343 13.14 -17.82 8.51
C ASP A 343 12.17 -18.94 8.93
N MET A 344 12.19 -20.10 8.26
CA MET A 344 11.39 -21.27 8.63
C MET A 344 11.80 -21.87 9.98
N MET A 345 13.06 -21.74 10.36
CA MET A 345 13.58 -22.14 11.68
C MET A 345 13.37 -21.05 12.74
N ASN A 346 12.67 -19.95 12.42
CA ASN A 346 12.49 -18.77 13.27
C ASN A 346 13.82 -18.15 13.72
N GLY A 347 14.85 -18.25 12.90
CA GLY A 347 16.16 -17.70 13.13
C GLY A 347 16.34 -16.30 12.53
N THR A 348 17.56 -15.78 12.63
CA THR A 348 17.96 -14.49 12.04
C THR A 348 19.28 -14.62 11.30
N ILE A 349 19.43 -13.88 10.19
CA ILE A 349 20.66 -13.81 9.40
C ILE A 349 20.93 -12.35 9.00
#